data_9e89a8cd1e09275e191dcc84f3a213bd
#
_entry.id   9e89a8cd1e09275e191dcc84f3a213bd
#
_cell.length_a   1.000
_cell.length_b   1.000
_cell.length_c   1.000
_cell.angle_alpha   90.00
_cell.angle_beta   90.00
_cell.angle_gamma   90.00
#
_symmetry.space_group_name_H-M   'P 1'
#
loop_
_entity.id
_entity.type
_entity.pdbx_description
1 polymer ?
#
loop_
_entity_poly.entity_id
_entity_poly.type
_entity_poly.pdbx_seq_one_letter_code
_entity_poly.pdbx_strand_id
1 'polypeptide(L)'
;MGPPVAPAEAWRQVEEWLACEPVWVPAPGPQHAGILGTFVREPWLTSRLVPDAHLAALAIEHGITLCSTDGDFTRFPGLQWKNPLAAN
;
A
#
# COMPACT_ATOMS: atom_id res chain seq x y z
N MET A 1 -4.02 -1.50 -25.68
CA MET A 1 -3.01 -0.83 -24.87
C MET A 1 -3.00 0.65 -25.21
N GLY A 2 -3.04 1.49 -24.20
CA GLY A 2 -3.01 2.92 -24.42
C GLY A 2 -1.65 3.43 -24.89
N PRO A 3 -1.55 4.70 -25.23
CA PRO A 3 -0.28 5.29 -25.63
C PRO A 3 0.72 5.23 -24.47
N PRO A 4 2.02 5.22 -24.78
CA PRO A 4 3.03 5.24 -23.73
C PRO A 4 2.94 6.54 -22.93
N VAL A 5 3.24 6.46 -21.64
CA VAL A 5 3.28 7.63 -20.78
C VAL A 5 4.44 8.53 -21.20
N ALA A 6 4.18 9.84 -21.31
CA ALA A 6 5.23 10.78 -21.64
C ALA A 6 6.28 10.82 -20.53
N PRO A 7 7.57 11.05 -20.85
CA PRO A 7 8.61 11.09 -19.82
C PRO A 7 8.33 12.08 -18.68
N ALA A 8 7.74 13.23 -18.99
CA ALA A 8 7.40 14.22 -17.97
C ALA A 8 6.32 13.70 -17.01
N GLU A 9 5.33 12.97 -17.54
CA GLU A 9 4.30 12.37 -16.70
C GLU A 9 4.86 11.26 -15.83
N ALA A 10 5.74 10.42 -16.40
CA ALA A 10 6.39 9.37 -15.63
C ALA A 10 7.23 9.94 -14.50
N TRP A 11 7.96 11.02 -14.75
CA TRP A 11 8.74 11.69 -13.73
C TRP A 11 7.86 12.28 -12.62
N ARG A 12 6.76 12.91 -13.01
CA ARG A 12 5.82 13.46 -12.04
C ARG A 12 5.26 12.37 -11.13
N GLN A 13 4.98 11.20 -11.70
CA GLN A 13 4.54 10.05 -10.92
C GLN A 13 5.58 9.65 -9.88
N VAL A 14 6.84 9.60 -10.27
CA VAL A 14 7.93 9.30 -9.35
C VAL A 14 8.04 10.36 -8.26
N GLU A 15 7.92 11.64 -8.63
CA GLU A 15 7.95 12.73 -7.66
C GLU A 15 6.82 12.62 -6.65
N GLU A 16 5.62 12.25 -7.09
CA GLU A 16 4.48 12.07 -6.19
C GLU A 16 4.71 10.92 -5.22
N TRP A 17 5.32 9.83 -5.68
CA TRP A 17 5.69 8.73 -4.80
C TRP A 17 6.72 9.17 -3.76
N LEU A 18 7.72 9.93 -4.18
CA LEU A 18 8.76 10.42 -3.28
C LEU A 18 8.23 11.44 -2.28
N ALA A 19 7.13 12.12 -2.62
CA ALA A 19 6.48 13.07 -1.72
C ALA A 19 5.63 12.37 -0.65
N CYS A 20 5.34 11.07 -0.78
CA CYS A 20 4.66 10.31 0.25
C CYS A 20 5.63 10.00 1.37
N GLU A 21 5.54 10.76 2.44
CA GLU A 21 6.44 10.59 3.58
C GLU A 21 5.79 9.79 4.70
N PRO A 22 6.58 8.97 5.39
CA PRO A 22 8.00 8.66 5.13
C PRO A 22 8.16 7.62 4.04
N VAL A 23 9.21 7.73 3.22
CA VAL A 23 9.61 6.69 2.27
C VAL A 23 10.46 5.68 3.04
N TRP A 24 9.78 4.81 3.79
CA TRP A 24 10.42 3.98 4.78
C TRP A 24 9.56 2.74 5.02
N VAL A 25 10.21 1.58 5.05
CA VAL A 25 9.54 0.32 5.33
C VAL A 25 9.99 -0.16 6.71
N PRO A 26 9.12 -0.11 7.72
CA PRO A 26 9.48 -0.53 9.06
C PRO A 26 9.64 -2.05 9.16
N ALA A 27 10.39 -2.48 10.16
CA ALA A 27 10.47 -3.89 10.48
C ALA A 27 9.17 -4.36 11.15
N PRO A 28 8.78 -5.64 10.97
CA PRO A 28 7.64 -6.19 11.71
C PRO A 28 7.86 -6.10 13.21
N GLY A 29 6.85 -5.59 13.91
CA GLY A 29 6.84 -5.52 15.36
C GLY A 29 5.99 -6.63 15.98
N PRO A 30 5.74 -6.54 17.30
CA PRO A 30 5.04 -7.60 18.01
C PRO A 30 3.58 -7.79 17.60
N GLN A 31 2.95 -6.80 17.00
CA GLN A 31 1.54 -6.88 16.61
C GLN A 31 1.34 -7.33 15.15
N HIS A 32 2.42 -7.38 14.37
CA HIS A 32 2.33 -7.65 12.93
C HIS A 32 1.64 -8.99 12.63
N ALA A 33 2.05 -10.05 13.31
CA ALA A 33 1.51 -11.38 13.06
C ALA A 33 0.01 -11.44 13.36
N GLY A 34 -0.44 -10.77 14.41
CA GLY A 34 -1.86 -10.70 14.75
C GLY A 34 -2.68 -9.96 13.71
N ILE A 35 -2.17 -8.83 13.25
CA ILE A 35 -2.84 -8.03 12.21
C ILE A 35 -2.89 -8.81 10.90
N LEU A 36 -1.76 -9.38 10.49
CA LEU A 36 -1.70 -10.20 9.28
C LEU A 36 -2.65 -11.38 9.36
N GLY A 37 -2.73 -12.03 10.53
CA GLY A 37 -3.62 -13.15 10.74
C GLY A 37 -5.09 -12.81 10.54
N THR A 38 -5.52 -11.59 10.89
CA THR A 38 -6.89 -11.17 10.65
C THR A 38 -7.19 -11.07 9.16
N PHE A 39 -6.22 -10.65 8.35
CA PHE A 39 -6.41 -10.54 6.92
C PHE A 39 -6.44 -11.91 6.24
N VAL A 40 -5.54 -12.82 6.62
CA VAL A 40 -5.48 -14.13 5.95
C VAL A 40 -6.69 -15.00 6.25
N ARG A 41 -7.49 -14.67 7.26
CA ARG A 41 -8.75 -15.37 7.55
C ARG A 41 -9.89 -14.90 6.69
N GLU A 42 -9.73 -13.77 5.99
CA GLU A 42 -10.81 -13.22 5.19
C GLU A 42 -10.99 -13.99 3.88
N PRO A 43 -12.24 -14.28 3.46
CA PRO A 43 -12.48 -15.04 2.24
C PRO A 43 -11.96 -14.38 0.97
N TRP A 44 -11.87 -13.04 0.97
CA TRP A 44 -11.39 -12.29 -0.19
C TRP A 44 -9.87 -12.30 -0.32
N LEU A 45 -9.15 -12.76 0.72
CA LEU A 45 -7.69 -12.77 0.67
C LEU A 45 -7.21 -14.03 -0.05
N THR A 46 -6.67 -13.84 -1.23
CA THR A 46 -6.07 -14.91 -2.02
C THR A 46 -4.56 -14.89 -1.84
N SER A 47 -3.89 -15.97 -2.27
CA SER A 47 -2.44 -16.03 -2.17
C SER A 47 -1.75 -14.88 -2.89
N ARG A 48 -2.35 -14.35 -3.95
CA ARG A 48 -1.83 -13.20 -4.68
C ARG A 48 -1.80 -11.94 -3.80
N LEU A 49 -2.71 -11.83 -2.84
CA LEU A 49 -2.82 -10.67 -1.97
C LEU A 49 -2.01 -10.78 -0.68
N VAL A 50 -1.37 -11.92 -0.42
CA VAL A 50 -0.58 -12.09 0.82
C VAL A 50 0.56 -11.08 0.94
N PRO A 51 1.34 -10.79 -0.11
CA PRO A 51 2.36 -9.73 0.01
C PRO A 51 1.76 -8.36 0.34
N ASP A 52 0.58 -8.04 -0.23
CA ASP A 52 -0.11 -6.79 0.06
C ASP A 52 -0.61 -6.76 1.50
N ALA A 53 -1.10 -7.89 2.01
CA ALA A 53 -1.54 -8.03 3.39
C ALA A 53 -0.37 -7.80 4.35
N HIS A 54 0.82 -8.28 4.02
CA HIS A 54 2.01 -8.06 4.81
C HIS A 54 2.33 -6.56 4.92
N LEU A 55 2.31 -5.85 3.80
CA LEU A 55 2.56 -4.41 3.78
C LEU A 55 1.46 -3.63 4.52
N ALA A 56 0.21 -4.02 4.35
CA ALA A 56 -0.91 -3.40 5.05
C ALA A 56 -0.77 -3.58 6.56
N ALA A 57 -0.38 -4.78 7.00
CA ALA A 57 -0.19 -5.05 8.43
C ALA A 57 0.94 -4.21 9.00
N LEU A 58 2.04 -4.04 8.28
CA LEU A 58 3.15 -3.18 8.69
C LEU A 58 2.67 -1.72 8.87
N ALA A 59 1.93 -1.22 7.89
CA ALA A 59 1.44 0.16 7.94
C ALA A 59 0.49 0.38 9.11
N ILE A 60 -0.41 -0.57 9.36
CA ILE A 60 -1.37 -0.48 10.46
C ILE A 60 -0.63 -0.55 11.80
N GLU A 61 0.29 -1.48 11.94
CA GLU A 61 1.02 -1.63 13.20
C GLU A 61 1.77 -0.37 13.58
N HIS A 62 2.39 0.29 12.60
CA HIS A 62 3.20 1.48 12.85
C HIS A 62 2.43 2.78 12.71
N GLY A 63 1.12 2.71 12.41
CA GLY A 63 0.28 3.90 12.30
C GLY A 63 0.69 4.83 11.16
N ILE A 64 1.20 4.28 10.08
CA ILE A 64 1.66 5.07 8.93
C ILE A 64 0.71 4.90 7.74
N THR A 65 0.80 5.84 6.81
CA THR A 65 0.03 5.80 5.57
C THR A 65 0.81 5.05 4.50
N LEU A 66 0.18 4.05 3.88
CA LEU A 66 0.77 3.32 2.77
C LEU A 66 0.50 4.08 1.47
N CYS A 67 1.54 4.37 0.73
CA CYS A 67 1.42 5.02 -0.58
C CYS A 67 1.57 3.98 -1.69
N SER A 68 0.52 3.81 -2.48
CA SER A 68 0.53 2.85 -3.58
C SER A 68 -0.53 3.21 -4.61
N THR A 69 -0.26 2.90 -5.87
CA THR A 69 -1.25 3.04 -6.93
C THR A 69 -2.18 1.81 -7.03
N ASP A 70 -1.90 0.77 -6.27
CA ASP A 70 -2.68 -0.47 -6.32
C ASP A 70 -3.97 -0.33 -5.53
N GLY A 71 -5.10 -0.37 -6.22
CA GLY A 71 -6.42 -0.26 -5.61
C GLY A 71 -6.80 -1.42 -4.70
N ASP A 72 -6.09 -2.54 -4.76
CA ASP A 72 -6.37 -3.68 -3.89
C ASP A 72 -6.17 -3.33 -2.41
N PHE A 73 -5.39 -2.30 -2.10
CA PHE A 73 -5.20 -1.87 -0.72
C PHE A 73 -6.47 -1.30 -0.08
N THR A 74 -7.47 -0.92 -0.87
CA THR A 74 -8.75 -0.46 -0.32
C THR A 74 -9.50 -1.56 0.44
N ARG A 75 -9.13 -2.82 0.22
CA ARG A 75 -9.80 -3.97 0.86
C ARG A 75 -9.38 -4.18 2.30
N PHE A 76 -8.27 -3.58 2.74
CA PHE A 76 -7.72 -3.84 4.08
C PHE A 76 -8.32 -2.87 5.09
N PRO A 77 -9.21 -3.34 5.99
CA PRO A 77 -9.80 -2.47 7.00
C PRO A 77 -8.74 -1.97 7.99
N GLY A 78 -8.87 -0.71 8.36
CA GLY A 78 -7.92 -0.08 9.29
C GLY A 78 -6.67 0.48 8.62
N LEU A 79 -6.45 0.18 7.35
CA LEU A 79 -5.29 0.69 6.62
C LEU A 79 -5.54 2.13 6.17
N GLN A 80 -4.55 2.99 6.45
CA GLN A 80 -4.49 4.32 5.86
C GLN A 80 -3.73 4.21 4.56
N TRP A 81 -4.44 4.40 3.45
CA TRP A 81 -3.86 4.23 2.12
C TRP A 81 -4.07 5.48 1.30
N LYS A 82 -3.05 5.83 0.55
CA LYS A 82 -3.09 6.98 -0.35
C LYS A 82 -2.59 6.56 -1.72
N ASN A 83 -3.36 6.87 -2.75
CA ASN A 83 -2.92 6.73 -4.13
C ASN A 83 -2.32 8.07 -4.57
N PRO A 84 -1.00 8.17 -4.77
CA PRO A 84 -0.37 9.43 -5.13
C PRO A 84 -0.78 9.94 -6.51
N LEU A 85 -1.35 9.08 -7.35
CA LEU A 85 -1.82 9.47 -8.67
C LEU A 85 -3.29 9.84 -8.71
N ALA A 86 -4.03 9.61 -7.62
CA ALA A 86 -5.44 9.95 -7.59
C ALA A 86 -5.63 11.45 -7.62
N ALA A 87 -6.54 11.91 -8.45
CA ALA A 87 -6.96 13.30 -8.45
C ALA A 87 -7.81 13.58 -7.21
N ASN A 88 -7.57 14.70 -6.59
CA ASN A 88 -8.34 15.11 -5.41
C ASN A 88 -9.25 16.26 -5.76
#